data_00dbe3f5d1d89af06a246c25f8f35768
#
_entry.id   00dbe3f5d1d89af06a246c25f8f35768
#
_cell.length_a   1.000
_cell.length_b   1.000
_cell.length_c   1.000
_cell.angle_alpha   90.00
_cell.angle_beta   90.00
_cell.angle_gamma   90.00
#
_symmetry.space_group_name_H-M   'P 1'
#
loop_
_entity.id
_entity.type
_entity.pdbx_description
1 polymer ?
#
loop_
_entity_poly.entity_id
_entity_poly.type
_entity_poly.pdbx_seq_one_letter_code
_entity_poly.pdbx_strand_id
1 'polypeptide(L)'
;TLFDKLKGIASEMTSFDRFLAVVGFFRSSGYFKLRKELGDISEIKILIGINIDDMFRKHNKMTVMFGDPVKAKETYENGFKEDIINAHYSPEVEEGILQLCEDLISGRLQMRIHATKNLHAKFYLCLPQNHSEHSDGWVIMGSSNISDAGLGIKQPPQYELNVAMKDYDDVKYCSDEF
;
A
#
# COMPACT_ATOMS: atom_id res chain seq x y z
N THR A 1 -1.37 -14.68 -6.53
CA THR A 1 -0.78 -13.35 -6.37
C THR A 1 -1.28 -12.65 -5.10
N LEU A 2 -0.68 -11.51 -4.72
CA LEU A 2 -1.22 -10.68 -3.63
C LEU A 2 -2.63 -10.20 -3.98
N PHE A 3 -2.84 -9.83 -5.22
CA PHE A 3 -4.15 -9.37 -5.72
C PHE A 3 -5.25 -10.41 -5.53
N ASP A 4 -4.99 -11.68 -5.91
CA ASP A 4 -5.96 -12.77 -5.75
C ASP A 4 -6.28 -13.04 -4.27
N LYS A 5 -5.27 -12.96 -3.39
CA LYS A 5 -5.47 -13.14 -1.94
C LYS A 5 -6.36 -12.04 -1.36
N LEU A 6 -6.08 -10.77 -1.70
CA LEU A 6 -6.89 -9.64 -1.25
C LEU A 6 -8.33 -9.75 -1.73
N LYS A 7 -8.52 -10.12 -3.00
CA LYS A 7 -9.84 -10.34 -3.59
C LYS A 7 -10.61 -11.47 -2.90
N GLY A 8 -9.94 -12.59 -2.63
CA GLY A 8 -10.51 -13.70 -1.88
C GLY A 8 -10.94 -13.27 -0.48
N ILE A 9 -10.07 -12.61 0.27
CA ILE A 9 -10.36 -12.10 1.63
C ILE A 9 -11.54 -11.10 1.61
N ALA A 10 -11.53 -10.14 0.71
CA ALA A 10 -12.61 -9.15 0.59
C ALA A 10 -13.97 -9.82 0.31
N SER A 11 -13.99 -10.95 -0.42
CA SER A 11 -15.22 -11.70 -0.69
C SER A 11 -15.67 -12.61 0.47
N GLU A 12 -14.76 -13.01 1.35
CA GLU A 12 -15.04 -13.89 2.48
C GLU A 12 -15.45 -13.13 3.76
N MET A 13 -14.93 -11.91 3.95
CA MET A 13 -15.21 -11.12 5.14
C MET A 13 -16.66 -10.63 5.16
N THR A 14 -17.32 -10.81 6.31
CA THR A 14 -18.67 -10.28 6.54
C THR A 14 -18.69 -8.76 6.73
N SER A 15 -17.58 -8.20 7.21
CA SER A 15 -17.36 -6.76 7.38
C SER A 15 -15.91 -6.45 7.08
N PHE A 16 -15.67 -5.67 6.02
CA PHE A 16 -14.34 -5.21 5.62
C PHE A 16 -14.35 -3.68 5.56
N ASP A 17 -13.99 -3.05 6.66
CA ASP A 17 -14.13 -1.60 6.85
C ASP A 17 -12.79 -0.86 6.79
N ARG A 18 -11.70 -1.54 7.15
CA ARG A 18 -10.37 -0.94 7.32
C ARG A 18 -9.32 -1.74 6.59
N PHE A 19 -8.54 -1.05 5.76
CA PHE A 19 -7.36 -1.60 5.08
C PHE A 19 -6.12 -0.85 5.53
N LEU A 20 -5.19 -1.56 6.19
CA LEU A 20 -3.92 -0.99 6.63
C LEU A 20 -2.79 -1.70 5.89
N ALA A 21 -1.85 -0.96 5.33
CA ALA A 21 -0.73 -1.53 4.58
C ALA A 21 0.61 -0.93 5.00
N VAL A 22 1.58 -1.78 5.27
CA VAL A 22 2.99 -1.42 5.40
C VAL A 22 3.71 -1.93 4.16
N VAL A 23 4.39 -1.04 3.44
CA VAL A 23 5.08 -1.38 2.19
C VAL A 23 6.43 -0.66 2.09
N GLY A 24 7.39 -1.28 1.42
CA GLY A 24 8.69 -0.66 1.17
C GLY A 24 8.58 0.52 0.21
N PHE A 25 7.76 0.38 -0.85
CA PHE A 25 7.42 1.46 -1.77
C PHE A 25 5.99 1.32 -2.31
N PHE A 26 5.48 2.42 -2.86
CA PHE A 26 4.13 2.57 -3.36
C PHE A 26 4.15 3.10 -4.80
N ARG A 27 3.23 2.61 -5.63
CA ARG A 27 2.95 3.11 -6.98
C ARG A 27 1.46 3.38 -7.14
N SER A 28 1.12 4.51 -7.74
CA SER A 28 -0.27 4.89 -8.00
C SER A 28 -1.01 3.87 -8.88
N SER A 29 -0.33 3.32 -9.89
CA SER A 29 -0.89 2.27 -10.76
C SER A 29 -1.35 1.03 -9.99
N GLY A 30 -0.56 0.60 -9.01
CA GLY A 30 -0.93 -0.49 -8.12
C GLY A 30 -2.14 -0.14 -7.25
N TYR A 31 -2.19 1.09 -6.71
CA TYR A 31 -3.32 1.56 -5.93
C TYR A 31 -4.62 1.59 -6.74
N PHE A 32 -4.62 2.09 -7.97
CA PHE A 32 -5.82 2.15 -8.81
C PHE A 32 -6.48 0.78 -8.97
N LYS A 33 -5.67 -0.26 -9.16
CA LYS A 33 -6.17 -1.62 -9.31
C LYS A 33 -6.64 -2.21 -7.98
N LEU A 34 -5.84 -2.02 -6.93
CA LEU A 34 -6.18 -2.47 -5.58
C LEU A 34 -7.48 -1.83 -5.10
N ARG A 35 -7.65 -0.52 -5.31
CA ARG A 35 -8.80 0.25 -4.82
C ARG A 35 -10.13 -0.29 -5.32
N LYS A 36 -10.19 -0.79 -6.54
CA LYS A 36 -11.39 -1.41 -7.12
C LYS A 36 -11.86 -2.65 -6.35
N GLU A 37 -10.93 -3.41 -5.76
CA GLU A 37 -11.24 -4.62 -5.00
C GLU A 37 -11.55 -4.35 -3.52
N LEU A 38 -11.23 -3.16 -3.01
CA LEU A 38 -11.53 -2.79 -1.63
C LEU A 38 -13.00 -2.40 -1.39
N GLY A 39 -13.77 -2.15 -2.45
CA GLY A 39 -15.19 -1.80 -2.35
C GLY A 39 -15.45 -0.51 -1.54
N ASP A 40 -16.55 -0.49 -0.76
CA ASP A 40 -16.98 0.66 0.05
C ASP A 40 -16.29 0.71 1.42
N ILE A 41 -14.98 0.53 1.41
CA ILE A 41 -14.18 0.59 2.63
C ILE A 41 -14.17 2.00 3.24
N SER A 42 -14.24 2.09 4.56
CA SER A 42 -14.29 3.37 5.28
C SER A 42 -12.92 4.00 5.55
N GLU A 43 -11.88 3.17 5.72
CA GLU A 43 -10.53 3.61 6.08
C GLU A 43 -9.45 2.85 5.33
N ILE A 44 -8.53 3.60 4.70
CA ILE A 44 -7.32 3.08 4.06
C ILE A 44 -6.12 3.81 4.64
N LYS A 45 -5.20 3.10 5.27
CA LYS A 45 -3.95 3.68 5.77
C LYS A 45 -2.75 2.95 5.18
N ILE A 46 -1.79 3.70 4.66
CA ILE A 46 -0.59 3.16 4.04
C ILE A 46 0.65 3.79 4.68
N LEU A 47 1.47 2.97 5.32
CA LEU A 47 2.78 3.33 5.80
C LEU A 47 3.83 2.90 4.78
N ILE A 48 4.61 3.86 4.27
CA ILE A 48 5.54 3.66 3.17
C ILE A 48 6.97 3.81 3.67
N GLY A 49 7.83 2.85 3.34
CA GLY A 49 9.27 2.99 3.48
C GLY A 49 9.86 3.81 2.35
N ILE A 50 10.99 4.46 2.63
CA ILE A 50 11.77 5.10 1.59
C ILE A 50 12.74 4.05 1.04
N ASN A 51 12.55 3.63 -0.21
CA ASN A 51 13.55 2.82 -0.89
C ASN A 51 14.70 3.71 -1.38
N ILE A 52 15.78 3.69 -0.61
CA ILE A 52 16.97 4.51 -0.85
C ILE A 52 17.60 4.20 -2.21
N ASP A 53 17.58 2.94 -2.65
CA ASP A 53 18.22 2.52 -3.90
C ASP A 53 17.55 3.15 -5.13
N ASP A 54 16.23 3.30 -5.14
CA ASP A 54 15.52 3.99 -6.23
C ASP A 54 15.77 5.50 -6.22
N MET A 55 15.93 6.09 -5.04
CA MET A 55 16.29 7.50 -4.90
C MET A 55 17.73 7.77 -5.36
N PHE A 56 18.66 6.85 -5.10
CA PHE A 56 20.06 6.91 -5.59
C PHE A 56 20.12 6.86 -7.12
N ARG A 57 19.34 6.01 -7.76
CA ARG A 57 19.33 5.85 -9.20
C ARG A 57 18.79 7.08 -9.94
N LYS A 58 17.78 7.76 -9.40
CA LYS A 58 17.14 8.89 -10.07
C LYS A 58 17.87 10.23 -9.92
N HIS A 59 18.63 10.47 -8.87
CA HIS A 59 19.07 11.82 -8.54
C HIS A 59 20.57 12.05 -8.46
N ASN A 60 21.44 11.04 -8.59
CA ASN A 60 22.92 11.18 -8.56
C ASN A 60 23.48 12.15 -7.48
N LYS A 61 22.71 12.51 -6.48
CA LYS A 61 23.05 13.44 -5.40
C LYS A 61 23.01 12.72 -4.06
N MET A 62 24.16 12.23 -3.69
CA MET A 62 24.46 11.45 -2.51
C MET A 62 24.58 12.32 -1.25
N THR A 63 23.65 13.20 -0.96
CA THR A 63 23.76 14.01 0.25
C THR A 63 22.47 14.03 1.04
N VAL A 64 22.47 13.23 2.11
CA VAL A 64 21.70 13.48 3.34
C VAL A 64 20.18 13.43 3.21
N MET A 65 19.62 12.22 3.11
CA MET A 65 18.21 12.01 3.41
C MET A 65 17.99 11.17 4.69
N PHE A 66 19.04 10.64 5.28
CA PHE A 66 18.94 9.96 6.56
C PHE A 66 18.70 10.98 7.67
N GLY A 67 17.50 10.95 8.24
CA GLY A 67 17.13 11.76 9.40
C GLY A 67 16.41 13.09 9.10
N ASP A 68 16.11 13.41 7.84
CA ASP A 68 15.32 14.61 7.50
C ASP A 68 13.92 14.22 6.96
N PRO A 69 12.87 14.24 7.83
CA PRO A 69 11.51 13.87 7.44
C PRO A 69 10.91 14.79 6.37
N VAL A 70 11.31 16.05 6.33
CA VAL A 70 10.77 17.05 5.38
C VAL A 70 11.27 16.73 3.97
N LYS A 71 12.57 16.51 3.81
CA LYS A 71 13.15 16.15 2.51
C LYS A 71 12.66 14.80 1.99
N ALA A 72 12.49 13.84 2.89
CA ALA A 72 11.92 12.54 2.54
C ALA A 72 10.51 12.68 1.99
N LYS A 73 9.66 13.48 2.65
CA LYS A 73 8.31 13.79 2.20
C LYS A 73 8.30 14.49 0.84
N GLU A 74 9.06 15.55 0.67
CA GLU A 74 9.16 16.30 -0.60
C GLU A 74 9.59 15.41 -1.77
N THR A 75 10.57 14.55 -1.56
CA THR A 75 11.06 13.64 -2.61
C THR A 75 9.99 12.62 -3.00
N TYR A 76 9.27 12.09 -2.02
CA TYR A 76 8.18 11.17 -2.28
C TYR A 76 7.04 11.85 -3.03
N GLU A 77 6.61 13.04 -2.59
CA GLU A 77 5.54 13.81 -3.25
C GLU A 77 5.88 14.13 -4.70
N ASN A 78 7.14 14.49 -4.99
CA ASN A 78 7.58 14.76 -6.36
C ASN A 78 7.60 13.50 -7.21
N GLY A 79 8.10 12.38 -6.69
CA GLY A 79 8.07 11.08 -7.38
C GLY A 79 6.64 10.60 -7.67
N PHE A 80 5.73 10.80 -6.73
CA PHE A 80 4.32 10.46 -6.89
C PHE A 80 3.63 11.31 -7.96
N LYS A 81 3.90 12.63 -7.99
CA LYS A 81 3.40 13.52 -9.04
C LYS A 81 3.94 13.12 -10.43
N GLU A 82 5.23 12.79 -10.53
CA GLU A 82 5.82 12.31 -11.77
C GLU A 82 5.20 11.01 -12.26
N ASP A 83 4.92 10.05 -11.38
CA ASP A 83 4.24 8.80 -11.74
C ASP A 83 2.84 9.05 -12.33
N ILE A 84 2.09 10.03 -11.79
CA ILE A 84 0.77 10.41 -12.31
C ILE A 84 0.90 11.14 -13.67
N ILE A 85 1.81 12.10 -13.79
CA ILE A 85 2.00 12.90 -15.02
C ILE A 85 2.48 12.01 -16.17
N ASN A 86 3.34 11.02 -15.90
CA ASN A 86 3.91 10.14 -16.92
C ASN A 86 3.06 8.89 -17.20
N ALA A 87 1.94 8.70 -16.50
CA ALA A 87 1.01 7.60 -16.78
C ALA A 87 0.45 7.74 -18.20
N HIS A 88 0.49 6.66 -19.00
CA HIS A 88 -0.20 6.65 -20.28
C HIS A 88 -1.69 6.85 -20.05
N TYR A 89 -2.27 7.83 -20.75
CA TYR A 89 -3.69 8.13 -20.63
C TYR A 89 -4.52 6.90 -21.03
N SER A 90 -5.39 6.48 -20.15
CA SER A 90 -6.48 5.55 -20.42
C SER A 90 -7.66 5.89 -19.51
N PRO A 91 -8.88 5.50 -19.87
CA PRO A 91 -10.05 5.72 -19.01
C PRO A 91 -9.86 5.13 -17.59
N GLU A 92 -9.19 3.99 -17.48
CA GLU A 92 -8.92 3.34 -16.19
C GLU A 92 -7.93 4.14 -15.34
N VAL A 93 -6.94 4.77 -15.95
CA VAL A 93 -5.97 5.63 -15.26
C VAL A 93 -6.65 6.90 -14.80
N GLU A 94 -7.48 7.52 -15.65
CA GLU A 94 -8.26 8.72 -15.29
C GLU A 94 -9.19 8.44 -14.09
N GLU A 95 -9.99 7.38 -14.16
CA GLU A 95 -10.86 6.94 -13.07
C GLU A 95 -10.06 6.68 -11.78
N GLY A 96 -8.91 6.00 -11.90
CA GLY A 96 -8.03 5.72 -10.77
C GLY A 96 -7.46 6.97 -10.11
N ILE A 97 -7.08 8.00 -10.90
CA ILE A 97 -6.61 9.28 -10.39
C ILE A 97 -7.75 10.03 -9.67
N LEU A 98 -8.93 10.08 -10.26
CA LEU A 98 -10.10 10.71 -9.64
C LEU A 98 -10.45 10.05 -8.31
N GLN A 99 -10.49 8.72 -8.27
CA GLN A 99 -10.74 7.97 -7.04
C GLN A 99 -9.68 8.21 -5.97
N LEU A 100 -8.39 8.25 -6.35
CA LEU A 100 -7.30 8.55 -5.44
C LEU A 100 -7.45 9.95 -4.84
N CYS A 101 -7.76 10.96 -5.66
CA CYS A 101 -7.99 12.31 -5.20
C CYS A 101 -9.18 12.39 -4.24
N GLU A 102 -10.28 11.72 -4.55
CA GLU A 102 -11.45 11.65 -3.69
C GLU A 102 -11.14 11.00 -2.34
N ASP A 103 -10.44 9.86 -2.35
CA ASP A 103 -10.04 9.16 -1.13
C ASP A 103 -9.10 9.99 -0.24
N LEU A 104 -8.21 10.79 -0.85
CA LEU A 104 -7.33 11.71 -0.12
C LEU A 104 -8.10 12.91 0.45
N ILE A 105 -8.97 13.54 -0.34
CA ILE A 105 -9.75 14.72 0.07
C ILE A 105 -10.76 14.36 1.17
N SER A 106 -11.43 13.21 1.04
CA SER A 106 -12.38 12.72 2.04
C SER A 106 -11.71 12.26 3.34
N GLY A 107 -10.39 12.06 3.33
CA GLY A 107 -9.64 11.49 4.45
C GLY A 107 -9.76 9.97 4.57
N ARG A 108 -10.44 9.30 3.64
CA ARG A 108 -10.52 7.83 3.56
C ARG A 108 -9.14 7.22 3.39
N LEU A 109 -8.31 7.80 2.52
CA LEU A 109 -6.91 7.41 2.34
C LEU A 109 -5.98 8.31 3.14
N GLN A 110 -5.18 7.72 4.02
CA GLN A 110 -4.10 8.37 4.74
C GLN A 110 -2.78 7.69 4.40
N MET A 111 -1.80 8.48 3.95
CA MET A 111 -0.47 7.99 3.61
C MET A 111 0.57 8.62 4.53
N ARG A 112 1.46 7.80 5.06
CA ARG A 112 2.59 8.24 5.88
C ARG A 112 3.89 7.63 5.38
N ILE A 113 4.98 8.39 5.50
CA ILE A 113 6.32 7.96 5.13
C ILE A 113 7.13 7.72 6.40
N HIS A 114 7.74 6.56 6.50
CA HIS A 114 8.65 6.23 7.59
C HIS A 114 10.04 6.80 7.28
N ALA A 115 10.33 8.01 7.73
CA ALA A 115 11.51 8.78 7.33
C ALA A 115 12.82 8.40 8.03
N THR A 116 12.78 7.67 9.14
CA THR A 116 13.94 7.48 10.03
C THR A 116 14.56 6.09 9.98
N LYS A 117 13.90 5.12 9.37
CA LYS A 117 14.38 3.72 9.28
C LYS A 117 14.16 3.19 7.87
N ASN A 118 15.03 2.29 7.44
CA ASN A 118 14.84 1.54 6.21
C ASN A 118 13.72 0.51 6.42
N LEU A 119 12.48 0.92 6.18
CA LEU A 119 11.31 0.09 6.33
C LEU A 119 11.22 -0.89 5.15
N HIS A 120 11.49 -2.16 5.41
CA HIS A 120 11.42 -3.22 4.41
C HIS A 120 10.27 -4.21 4.63
N ALA A 121 9.54 -4.07 5.73
CA ALA A 121 8.35 -4.88 6.01
C ALA A 121 7.28 -4.68 4.94
N LYS A 122 6.54 -5.74 4.63
CA LYS A 122 5.35 -5.68 3.78
C LYS A 122 4.29 -6.57 4.41
N PHE A 123 3.25 -5.93 4.89
CA PHE A 123 2.05 -6.64 5.34
C PHE A 123 0.80 -5.79 5.09
N TYR A 124 -0.32 -6.47 5.00
CA TYR A 124 -1.62 -5.92 4.67
C TYR A 124 -2.64 -6.46 5.64
N LEU A 125 -3.36 -5.58 6.32
CA LEU A 125 -4.41 -5.92 7.26
C LEU A 125 -5.77 -5.60 6.64
N CYS A 126 -6.66 -6.57 6.68
CA CYS A 126 -8.07 -6.45 6.32
C CYS A 126 -8.88 -6.63 7.60
N LEU A 127 -9.52 -5.58 8.07
CA LEU A 127 -10.14 -5.54 9.39
C LEU A 127 -11.58 -5.00 9.33
N PRO A 128 -12.49 -5.49 10.19
CA PRO A 128 -13.74 -4.80 10.49
C PRO A 128 -13.46 -3.52 11.28
N GLN A 129 -14.46 -2.64 11.42
CA GLN A 129 -14.33 -1.39 12.17
C GLN A 129 -13.83 -1.61 13.59
N ASN A 130 -14.36 -2.62 14.29
CA ASN A 130 -13.98 -3.01 15.64
C ASN A 130 -13.47 -4.45 15.63
N HIS A 131 -12.16 -4.63 15.35
CA HIS A 131 -11.54 -5.95 15.37
C HIS A 131 -11.44 -6.49 16.80
N SER A 132 -11.86 -7.74 16.99
CA SER A 132 -11.84 -8.45 18.27
C SER A 132 -11.63 -9.96 18.04
N GLU A 133 -11.42 -10.73 19.09
CA GLU A 133 -11.32 -12.21 19.04
C GLU A 133 -12.54 -12.89 18.38
N HIS A 134 -13.68 -12.20 18.31
CA HIS A 134 -14.94 -12.73 17.77
C HIS A 134 -15.29 -12.17 16.38
N SER A 135 -14.36 -11.45 15.77
CA SER A 135 -14.55 -10.87 14.44
C SER A 135 -13.51 -11.37 13.45
N ASP A 136 -13.90 -11.47 12.17
CA ASP A 136 -12.97 -11.84 11.12
C ASP A 136 -11.96 -10.71 10.90
N GLY A 137 -10.68 -11.07 10.95
CA GLY A 137 -9.57 -10.20 10.59
C GLY A 137 -8.52 -11.01 9.84
N TRP A 138 -7.83 -10.37 8.91
CA TRP A 138 -6.80 -11.02 8.13
C TRP A 138 -5.53 -10.17 8.06
N VAL A 139 -4.40 -10.85 8.08
CA VAL A 139 -3.11 -10.26 7.71
C VAL A 139 -2.49 -11.06 6.58
N ILE A 140 -1.99 -10.33 5.56
CA ILE A 140 -1.14 -10.91 4.51
C ILE A 140 0.26 -10.38 4.73
N MET A 141 1.23 -11.28 4.85
CA MET A 141 2.66 -10.94 4.95
C MET A 141 3.42 -11.50 3.76
N GLY A 142 4.42 -10.77 3.26
CA GLY A 142 5.23 -11.27 2.15
C GLY A 142 6.21 -10.28 1.56
N SER A 143 6.56 -10.53 0.30
CA SER A 143 7.53 -9.72 -0.45
C SER A 143 6.89 -8.59 -1.26
N SER A 144 5.58 -8.63 -1.48
CA SER A 144 4.86 -7.75 -2.40
C SER A 144 4.73 -6.31 -1.89
N ASN A 145 4.94 -5.34 -2.77
CA ASN A 145 4.63 -3.93 -2.57
C ASN A 145 3.32 -3.55 -3.29
N ILE A 146 2.75 -2.37 -3.00
CA ILE A 146 1.63 -1.83 -3.78
C ILE A 146 2.17 -1.27 -5.10
N SER A 147 2.26 -2.15 -6.08
CA SER A 147 2.71 -1.88 -7.45
C SER A 147 2.20 -2.96 -8.39
N ASP A 148 2.21 -2.71 -9.69
CA ASP A 148 1.80 -3.72 -10.69
C ASP A 148 2.59 -5.03 -10.57
N ALA A 149 3.89 -4.95 -10.29
CA ALA A 149 4.74 -6.12 -10.07
C ALA A 149 4.36 -6.87 -8.77
N GLY A 150 4.25 -6.14 -7.65
CA GLY A 150 3.93 -6.72 -6.35
C GLY A 150 2.51 -7.31 -6.28
N LEU A 151 1.55 -6.70 -6.98
CA LEU A 151 0.20 -7.26 -7.12
C LEU A 151 0.16 -8.50 -8.04
N GLY A 152 1.24 -8.76 -8.79
CA GLY A 152 1.32 -9.88 -9.74
C GLY A 152 0.59 -9.63 -11.06
N ILE A 153 0.41 -8.36 -11.44
CA ILE A 153 -0.33 -7.96 -12.66
C ILE A 153 0.64 -7.63 -13.80
N LYS A 154 1.90 -7.30 -13.48
CA LYS A 154 2.92 -6.94 -14.47
C LYS A 154 3.32 -8.14 -15.35
N GLN A 155 3.59 -7.88 -16.63
CA GLN A 155 4.15 -8.86 -17.55
C GLN A 155 5.58 -8.45 -17.99
N PRO A 156 6.58 -9.35 -17.97
CA PRO A 156 6.51 -10.70 -17.41
C PRO A 156 6.29 -10.69 -15.89
N PRO A 157 5.68 -11.76 -15.33
CA PRO A 157 5.35 -11.80 -13.91
C PRO A 157 6.62 -11.86 -13.05
N GLN A 158 6.62 -11.14 -11.94
CA GLN A 158 7.63 -11.26 -10.90
C GLN A 158 7.16 -12.32 -9.88
N TYR A 159 8.08 -13.17 -9.42
CA TYR A 159 7.76 -14.11 -8.35
C TYR A 159 7.66 -13.37 -7.01
N GLU A 160 6.50 -13.48 -6.38
CA GLU A 160 6.23 -12.90 -5.06
C GLU A 160 5.64 -13.99 -4.15
N LEU A 161 6.12 -14.05 -2.92
CA LEU A 161 5.58 -14.94 -1.90
C LEU A 161 4.77 -14.15 -0.89
N ASN A 162 3.50 -14.55 -0.70
CA ASN A 162 2.61 -13.94 0.27
C ASN A 162 1.86 -15.03 1.04
N VAL A 163 1.79 -14.91 2.35
CA VAL A 163 1.05 -15.79 3.26
C VAL A 163 -0.08 -15.00 3.87
N ALA A 164 -1.28 -15.56 3.90
CA ALA A 164 -2.43 -14.98 4.58
C ALA A 164 -2.71 -15.76 5.88
N MET A 165 -2.94 -15.05 6.95
CA MET A 165 -3.25 -15.58 8.29
C MET A 165 -4.48 -14.88 8.83
N LYS A 166 -5.27 -15.59 9.65
CA LYS A 166 -6.49 -15.06 10.28
C LYS A 166 -6.54 -15.30 11.79
N ASP A 167 -5.49 -15.90 12.34
CA ASP A 167 -5.39 -16.04 13.78
C ASP A 167 -5.40 -14.67 14.45
N TYR A 168 -6.19 -14.54 15.52
CA TYR A 168 -6.40 -13.25 16.18
C TYR A 168 -5.10 -12.64 16.69
N ASP A 169 -4.24 -13.46 17.31
CA ASP A 169 -2.99 -12.98 17.90
C ASP A 169 -2.03 -12.47 16.84
N ASP A 170 -1.95 -13.13 15.67
CA ASP A 170 -1.13 -12.71 14.54
C ASP A 170 -1.64 -11.38 13.94
N VAL A 171 -2.96 -11.28 13.74
CA VAL A 171 -3.61 -10.07 13.19
C VAL A 171 -3.47 -8.91 14.18
N LYS A 172 -3.69 -9.17 15.47
CA LYS A 172 -3.55 -8.17 16.53
C LYS A 172 -2.12 -7.67 16.62
N TYR A 173 -1.13 -8.58 16.63
CA TYR A 173 0.29 -8.20 16.65
C TYR A 173 0.63 -7.25 15.50
N CYS A 174 0.27 -7.59 14.27
CA CYS A 174 0.53 -6.73 13.12
C CYS A 174 -0.24 -5.40 13.17
N SER A 175 -1.43 -5.38 13.77
CA SER A 175 -2.21 -4.16 13.98
C SER A 175 -1.58 -3.24 15.05
N ASP A 176 -0.98 -3.81 16.08
CA ASP A 176 -0.28 -3.06 17.14
C ASP A 176 1.06 -2.48 16.64
N GLU A 177 1.70 -3.15 15.66
CA GLU A 177 2.96 -2.69 15.02
C GLU A 177 2.73 -1.64 13.91
N PHE A 178 1.50 -1.43 13.44
CA PHE A 178 1.14 -0.44 12.43
C PHE A 178 1.09 0.98 13.01
#